data_f01d318c6c7dfe38ffd3e0cb8f9b4736
#
_entry.id   f01d318c6c7dfe38ffd3e0cb8f9b4736
#
_cell.length_a   1.000
_cell.length_b   1.000
_cell.length_c   1.000
_cell.angle_alpha   90.00
_cell.angle_beta   90.00
_cell.angle_gamma   90.00
#
_symmetry.space_group_name_H-M   'P 1'
#
loop_
_entity.id
_entity.type
_entity.pdbx_description
1 polymer ?
#
loop_
_entity_poly.entity_id
_entity_poly.type
_entity_poly.pdbx_seq_one_letter_code
_entity_poly.pdbx_strand_id
1 'polypeptide(L)'
;MKKVNYAAIDIGSNAVRLLIKRVNEEGSPEGLMSKVQLIRIPLRLGEDAFTSGEISTEKTEKLIRLMKAYRQLMKIYEVTDYRACATSAMRDARNGKSIVRKIEKKTGIRIEIIDGQEEAHIVYDNHIEQLFEPGKNYLYVDVGGGSTEINLISEGELKSSRSYNIGTVRMLSGMVKNEEKEQMHTDLEVLAKEYAPIHIIGSGGNINKLFRLADKKDKKQLFLPLASLQDIYRTLKDLPKEQRIKLFKLKPDRADVIVPAAEIFMEVATRVQANGIIVPAIGLSDGIIDSLYTKNRQWMQ
;
A
#
# COMPACT_ATOMS: atom_id res chain seq x y z
N MET A 1 31.08 11.81 -4.02
CA MET A 1 30.20 11.85 -2.83
C MET A 1 29.83 10.46 -2.35
N LYS A 2 29.62 10.24 -1.04
CA LYS A 2 29.21 8.94 -0.49
C LYS A 2 27.75 8.72 -0.91
N LYS A 3 27.45 7.61 -1.57
CA LYS A 3 26.07 7.25 -1.96
C LYS A 3 25.25 7.00 -0.71
N VAL A 4 24.12 7.70 -0.55
CA VAL A 4 23.22 7.54 0.59
C VAL A 4 22.02 6.71 0.15
N ASN A 5 21.84 5.55 0.76
CA ASN A 5 20.71 4.65 0.49
C ASN A 5 19.82 4.54 1.74
N TYR A 6 18.51 4.69 1.54
CA TYR A 6 17.50 4.46 2.57
C TYR A 6 16.68 3.23 2.26
N ALA A 7 16.17 2.56 3.30
CA ALA A 7 15.33 1.39 3.14
C ALA A 7 14.01 1.50 3.93
N ALA A 8 12.95 0.95 3.34
CA ALA A 8 11.68 0.69 4.02
C ALA A 8 11.40 -0.82 4.04
N ILE A 9 11.02 -1.33 5.20
CA ILE A 9 10.43 -2.65 5.33
C ILE A 9 8.95 -2.47 5.65
N ASP A 10 8.09 -2.89 4.73
CA ASP A 10 6.63 -2.85 4.84
C ASP A 10 6.12 -4.28 5.07
N ILE A 11 5.60 -4.55 6.27
CA ILE A 11 5.06 -5.84 6.68
C ILE A 11 3.54 -5.79 6.61
N GLY A 12 3.02 -5.97 5.39
CA GLY A 12 1.59 -5.98 5.12
C GLY A 12 0.92 -7.35 5.32
N SER A 13 -0.42 -7.36 5.29
CA SER A 13 -1.23 -8.58 5.49
C SER A 13 -1.07 -9.62 4.38
N ASN A 14 -0.80 -9.22 3.14
CA ASN A 14 -0.58 -10.13 2.01
C ASN A 14 0.91 -10.43 1.78
N ALA A 15 1.76 -9.42 1.84
CA ALA A 15 3.17 -9.56 1.51
C ALA A 15 4.04 -8.62 2.34
N VAL A 16 5.29 -9.01 2.50
CA VAL A 16 6.34 -8.21 3.11
C VAL A 16 7.24 -7.66 2.01
N ARG A 17 7.55 -6.35 2.08
CA ARG A 17 8.38 -5.65 1.09
C ARG A 17 9.63 -5.08 1.73
N LEU A 18 10.71 -5.10 0.97
CA LEU A 18 11.90 -4.28 1.20
C LEU A 18 12.08 -3.39 0.00
N LEU A 19 11.96 -2.09 0.19
CA LEU A 19 12.28 -1.07 -0.81
C LEU A 19 13.58 -0.38 -0.41
N ILE A 20 14.52 -0.23 -1.35
CA ILE A 20 15.75 0.55 -1.18
C ILE A 20 15.74 1.63 -2.24
N LYS A 21 15.87 2.89 -1.81
CA LYS A 21 16.05 4.06 -2.68
C LYS A 21 17.41 4.71 -2.40
N ARG A 22 17.96 5.32 -3.42
CA ARG A 22 19.18 6.14 -3.37
C ARG A 22 18.83 7.61 -3.47
N VAL A 23 19.45 8.42 -2.65
CA VAL A 23 19.39 9.88 -2.80
C VAL A 23 20.22 10.25 -4.04
N ASN A 24 19.61 10.98 -4.95
CA ASN A 24 20.24 11.46 -6.17
C ASN A 24 20.94 12.81 -5.92
N GLU A 25 21.83 13.19 -6.83
CA GLU A 25 22.40 14.51 -6.84
C GLU A 25 21.31 15.56 -7.15
N GLU A 26 21.52 16.79 -6.67
CA GLU A 26 20.58 17.87 -6.87
C GLU A 26 20.38 18.14 -8.37
N GLY A 27 19.12 18.25 -8.81
CA GLY A 27 18.79 18.45 -10.23
C GLY A 27 18.80 17.20 -11.09
N SER A 28 18.88 15.99 -10.50
CA SER A 28 18.78 14.74 -11.26
C SER A 28 17.43 14.65 -12.01
N PRO A 29 17.43 14.21 -13.29
CA PRO A 29 16.22 13.95 -14.05
C PRO A 29 15.31 12.88 -13.42
N GLU A 30 15.88 12.00 -12.59
CA GLU A 30 15.19 10.93 -11.87
C GLU A 30 14.50 11.43 -10.59
N GLY A 31 14.57 12.74 -10.30
CA GLY A 31 14.05 13.35 -9.08
C GLY A 31 14.99 13.15 -7.88
N LEU A 32 14.47 13.46 -6.68
CA LEU A 32 15.24 13.44 -5.44
C LEU A 32 15.81 12.05 -5.09
N MET A 33 15.08 10.99 -5.41
CA MET A 33 15.48 9.62 -5.14
C MET A 33 15.18 8.68 -6.30
N SER A 34 16.09 7.73 -6.52
CA SER A 34 15.90 6.63 -7.47
C SER A 34 15.75 5.28 -6.76
N LYS A 35 14.91 4.42 -7.33
CA LYS A 35 14.70 3.07 -6.83
C LYS A 35 15.91 2.19 -7.16
N VAL A 36 16.55 1.64 -6.12
CA VAL A 36 17.68 0.72 -6.24
C VAL A 36 17.16 -0.72 -6.28
N GLN A 37 16.29 -1.09 -5.33
CA GLN A 37 15.78 -2.45 -5.24
C GLN A 37 14.39 -2.50 -4.60
N LEU A 38 13.56 -3.42 -5.10
CA LEU A 38 12.27 -3.77 -4.51
C LEU A 38 12.13 -5.28 -4.45
N ILE A 39 12.06 -5.82 -3.25
CA ILE A 39 11.84 -7.24 -2.99
C ILE A 39 10.50 -7.40 -2.30
N ARG A 40 9.64 -8.30 -2.83
CA ARG A 40 8.33 -8.59 -2.29
C ARG A 40 8.16 -10.08 -2.10
N ILE A 41 7.89 -10.49 -0.85
CA ILE A 41 7.69 -11.90 -0.46
C ILE A 41 6.27 -12.06 0.09
N PRO A 42 5.42 -12.92 -0.48
CA PRO A 42 4.06 -13.15 -0.01
C PRO A 42 4.07 -14.13 1.17
N LEU A 43 3.94 -13.60 2.39
CA LEU A 43 3.79 -14.41 3.61
C LEU A 43 2.34 -14.62 4.02
N ARG A 44 1.41 -13.77 3.51
CA ARG A 44 -0.04 -13.86 3.78
C ARG A 44 -0.36 -13.92 5.28
N LEU A 45 0.28 -13.04 6.06
CA LEU A 45 0.09 -12.97 7.51
C LEU A 45 -1.37 -12.73 7.90
N GLY A 46 -2.11 -11.99 7.06
CA GLY A 46 -3.51 -11.69 7.26
C GLY A 46 -4.44 -12.91 7.23
N GLU A 47 -4.08 -13.98 6.52
CA GLU A 47 -4.88 -15.22 6.56
C GLU A 47 -5.00 -15.75 7.99
N ASP A 48 -3.90 -15.81 8.71
CA ASP A 48 -3.88 -16.29 10.09
C ASP A 48 -4.49 -15.24 11.03
N ALA A 49 -4.02 -14.00 10.94
CA ALA A 49 -4.43 -12.92 11.84
C ALA A 49 -5.94 -12.68 11.82
N PHE A 50 -6.57 -12.72 10.64
CA PHE A 50 -8.00 -12.42 10.52
C PHE A 50 -8.90 -13.62 10.81
N THR A 51 -8.45 -14.87 10.60
CA THR A 51 -9.26 -16.06 10.85
C THR A 51 -9.09 -16.60 12.26
N SER A 52 -7.84 -16.75 12.73
CA SER A 52 -7.54 -17.32 14.05
C SER A 52 -7.24 -16.28 15.13
N GLY A 53 -7.03 -15.02 14.74
CA GLY A 53 -6.62 -13.94 15.64
C GLY A 53 -5.14 -14.00 16.06
N GLU A 54 -4.35 -14.91 15.48
CA GLU A 54 -2.92 -15.08 15.78
C GLU A 54 -2.15 -15.49 14.53
N ILE A 55 -0.93 -15.01 14.39
CA ILE A 55 -0.01 -15.45 13.34
C ILE A 55 0.63 -16.77 13.79
N SER A 56 0.56 -17.79 12.93
CA SER A 56 1.08 -19.13 13.21
C SER A 56 2.60 -19.13 13.46
N THR A 57 3.05 -20.15 14.19
CA THR A 57 4.50 -20.35 14.42
C THR A 57 5.26 -20.52 13.11
N GLU A 58 4.68 -21.22 12.14
CA GLU A 58 5.28 -21.40 10.82
C GLU A 58 5.54 -20.07 10.11
N LYS A 59 4.52 -19.20 10.02
CA LYS A 59 4.63 -17.87 9.39
C LYS A 59 5.56 -16.96 10.19
N THR A 60 5.55 -17.06 11.52
CA THR A 60 6.48 -16.33 12.39
C THR A 60 7.93 -16.70 12.09
N GLU A 61 8.27 -17.99 11.97
CA GLU A 61 9.63 -18.42 11.66
C GLU A 61 10.03 -18.03 10.21
N LYS A 62 9.09 -18.09 9.25
CA LYS A 62 9.33 -17.57 7.90
C LYS A 62 9.63 -16.06 7.92
N LEU A 63 8.88 -15.29 8.70
CA LEU A 63 9.09 -13.84 8.84
C LEU A 63 10.46 -13.55 9.48
N ILE A 64 10.88 -14.29 10.50
CA ILE A 64 12.22 -14.14 11.11
C ILE A 64 13.33 -14.43 10.08
N ARG A 65 13.20 -15.50 9.28
CA ARG A 65 14.16 -15.81 8.23
C ARG A 65 14.22 -14.71 7.18
N LEU A 66 13.06 -14.16 6.81
CA LEU A 66 12.97 -13.05 5.86
C LEU A 66 13.65 -11.78 6.40
N MET A 67 13.45 -11.44 7.67
CA MET A 67 14.12 -10.28 8.29
C MET A 67 15.64 -10.47 8.33
N LYS A 68 16.14 -11.68 8.58
CA LYS A 68 17.59 -11.97 8.46
C LYS A 68 18.10 -11.73 7.05
N ALA A 69 17.37 -12.18 6.02
CA ALA A 69 17.72 -11.94 4.62
C ALA A 69 17.72 -10.45 4.28
N TYR A 70 16.69 -9.70 4.70
CA TYR A 70 16.60 -8.27 4.48
C TYR A 70 17.72 -7.50 5.16
N ARG A 71 18.13 -7.91 6.36
CA ARG A 71 19.30 -7.32 7.03
C ARG A 71 20.58 -7.49 6.21
N GLN A 72 20.80 -8.67 5.60
CA GLN A 72 21.98 -8.87 4.75
C GLN A 72 21.90 -8.04 3.46
N LEU A 73 20.72 -7.95 2.83
CA LEU A 73 20.53 -7.10 1.66
C LEU A 73 20.79 -5.62 1.99
N MET A 74 20.28 -5.12 3.10
CA MET A 74 20.57 -3.74 3.53
C MET A 74 22.06 -3.48 3.73
N LYS A 75 22.82 -4.47 4.24
CA LYS A 75 24.28 -4.37 4.33
C LYS A 75 24.95 -4.36 2.95
N ILE A 76 24.54 -5.25 2.04
CA ILE A 76 25.09 -5.32 0.66
C ILE A 76 24.87 -4.01 -0.08
N TYR A 77 23.70 -3.38 0.10
CA TYR A 77 23.37 -2.10 -0.52
C TYR A 77 23.85 -0.89 0.29
N GLU A 78 24.64 -1.08 1.35
CA GLU A 78 25.18 0.00 2.19
C GLU A 78 24.08 0.98 2.64
N VAL A 79 22.94 0.43 3.11
CA VAL A 79 21.80 1.24 3.58
C VAL A 79 22.24 2.03 4.81
N THR A 80 22.08 3.34 4.74
CA THR A 80 22.49 4.29 5.79
C THR A 80 21.52 4.25 6.96
N ASP A 81 20.21 4.21 6.66
CA ASP A 81 19.16 4.14 7.67
C ASP A 81 17.92 3.45 7.09
N TYR A 82 17.09 2.89 7.98
CA TYR A 82 15.87 2.19 7.59
C TYR A 82 14.75 2.39 8.60
N ARG A 83 13.51 2.27 8.12
CA ARG A 83 12.33 2.14 8.97
C ARG A 83 11.56 0.88 8.58
N ALA A 84 11.08 0.12 9.57
CA ALA A 84 10.31 -1.10 9.36
C ALA A 84 8.95 -0.95 10.05
N CYS A 85 7.87 -0.96 9.25
CA CYS A 85 6.50 -0.80 9.70
C CYS A 85 5.71 -2.09 9.47
N ALA A 86 4.91 -2.48 10.45
CA ALA A 86 3.95 -3.57 10.35
C ALA A 86 2.53 -3.02 10.51
N THR A 87 1.62 -3.44 9.63
CA THR A 87 0.27 -2.89 9.51
C THR A 87 -0.79 -3.84 10.04
N SER A 88 -1.98 -3.85 9.48
CA SER A 88 -3.21 -4.46 9.97
C SER A 88 -3.06 -5.91 10.45
N ALA A 89 -2.37 -6.82 9.73
CA ALA A 89 -2.24 -8.21 10.20
C ALA A 89 -1.47 -8.33 11.51
N MET A 90 -0.37 -7.56 11.66
CA MET A 90 0.42 -7.58 12.89
C MET A 90 -0.27 -6.83 14.03
N ARG A 91 -1.01 -5.77 13.69
CA ARG A 91 -1.80 -4.96 14.63
C ARG A 91 -2.95 -5.77 15.23
N ASP A 92 -3.66 -6.55 14.42
CA ASP A 92 -4.84 -7.32 14.83
C ASP A 92 -4.48 -8.65 15.51
N ALA A 93 -3.30 -9.20 15.24
CA ALA A 93 -2.88 -10.46 15.84
C ALA A 93 -2.57 -10.29 17.34
N ARG A 94 -3.20 -11.12 18.20
CA ARG A 94 -2.95 -11.15 19.65
C ARG A 94 -1.48 -11.35 20.00
N ASN A 95 -0.75 -12.10 19.19
CA ASN A 95 0.68 -12.38 19.36
C ASN A 95 1.59 -11.41 18.61
N GLY A 96 1.06 -10.39 17.93
CA GLY A 96 1.83 -9.48 17.08
C GLY A 96 2.98 -8.78 17.81
N LYS A 97 2.72 -8.19 18.98
CA LYS A 97 3.77 -7.53 19.80
C LYS A 97 4.88 -8.52 20.25
N SER A 98 4.51 -9.77 20.55
CA SER A 98 5.47 -10.81 20.90
C SER A 98 6.37 -11.20 19.73
N ILE A 99 5.78 -11.30 18.53
CA ILE A 99 6.50 -11.61 17.29
C ILE A 99 7.52 -10.51 16.98
N VAL A 100 7.14 -9.23 17.07
CA VAL A 100 8.04 -8.09 16.84
C VAL A 100 9.25 -8.14 17.77
N ARG A 101 9.04 -8.35 19.08
CA ARG A 101 10.13 -8.51 20.06
C ARG A 101 11.04 -9.68 19.73
N LYS A 102 10.46 -10.83 19.31
CA LYS A 102 11.22 -12.03 18.90
C LYS A 102 12.09 -11.76 17.68
N ILE A 103 11.56 -11.00 16.71
CA ILE A 103 12.28 -10.59 15.51
C ILE A 103 13.45 -9.67 15.88
N GLU A 104 13.21 -8.63 16.66
CA GLU A 104 14.25 -7.69 17.10
C GLU A 104 15.40 -8.45 17.81
N LYS A 105 15.07 -9.32 18.76
CA LYS A 105 16.07 -10.15 19.48
C LYS A 105 16.88 -11.05 18.53
N LYS A 106 16.25 -11.67 17.52
CA LYS A 106 16.90 -12.65 16.62
C LYS A 106 17.61 -12.02 15.43
N THR A 107 17.25 -10.80 15.04
CA THR A 107 17.69 -10.18 13.78
C THR A 107 18.31 -8.80 13.96
N GLY A 108 18.03 -8.11 15.07
CA GLY A 108 18.39 -6.72 15.30
C GLY A 108 17.56 -5.73 14.46
N ILE A 109 16.52 -6.19 13.73
CA ILE A 109 15.60 -5.30 13.04
C ILE A 109 14.49 -4.90 14.01
N ARG A 110 14.38 -3.59 14.26
CA ARG A 110 13.29 -3.00 15.03
C ARG A 110 12.11 -2.75 14.11
N ILE A 111 10.93 -3.27 14.49
CA ILE A 111 9.68 -3.14 13.74
C ILE A 111 8.70 -2.34 14.59
N GLU A 112 8.09 -1.33 13.99
CA GLU A 112 7.01 -0.54 14.55
C GLU A 112 5.67 -1.10 14.07
N ILE A 113 4.74 -1.37 14.99
CA ILE A 113 3.34 -1.67 14.61
C ILE A 113 2.63 -0.33 14.57
N ILE A 114 2.33 0.13 13.35
CA ILE A 114 1.67 1.42 13.13
C ILE A 114 0.14 1.25 13.12
N ASP A 115 -0.57 2.26 13.58
CA ASP A 115 -2.02 2.31 13.46
C ASP A 115 -2.46 2.76 12.05
N GLY A 116 -3.78 2.73 11.80
CA GLY A 116 -4.31 3.08 10.48
C GLY A 116 -4.19 4.56 10.15
N GLN A 117 -4.17 5.44 11.15
CA GLN A 117 -4.00 6.89 10.94
C GLN A 117 -2.56 7.21 10.57
N GLU A 118 -1.60 6.59 11.26
CA GLU A 118 -0.18 6.74 10.93
C GLU A 118 0.12 6.15 9.54
N GLU A 119 -0.47 4.98 9.21
CA GLU A 119 -0.36 4.37 7.87
C GLU A 119 -0.86 5.34 6.78
N ALA A 120 -2.02 5.95 6.98
CA ALA A 120 -2.59 6.93 6.06
C ALA A 120 -1.76 8.22 5.96
N HIS A 121 -1.17 8.68 7.08
CA HIS A 121 -0.29 9.85 7.11
C HIS A 121 1.01 9.61 6.33
N ILE A 122 1.67 8.47 6.55
CA ILE A 122 2.89 8.09 5.83
C ILE A 122 2.64 8.05 4.31
N VAL A 123 1.46 7.60 3.92
CA VAL A 123 1.07 7.56 2.52
C VAL A 123 0.86 8.96 1.94
N TYR A 124 0.34 9.90 2.72
CA TYR A 124 0.19 11.30 2.33
C TYR A 124 1.56 11.99 2.11
N ASP A 125 2.56 11.68 2.94
CA ASP A 125 3.92 12.25 2.87
C ASP A 125 4.73 11.82 1.63
N ASN A 126 4.13 11.05 0.71
CA ASN A 126 4.78 10.47 -0.49
C ASN A 126 5.11 11.48 -1.61
N HIS A 127 5.31 12.76 -1.34
CA HIS A 127 5.54 13.79 -2.37
C HIS A 127 4.55 13.71 -3.55
N ILE A 128 3.31 13.29 -3.28
CA ILE A 128 2.22 13.29 -4.27
C ILE A 128 1.73 14.69 -4.60
N GLU A 129 2.22 15.70 -3.90
CA GLU A 129 1.96 17.13 -4.15
C GLU A 129 2.20 17.53 -5.61
N GLN A 130 3.17 16.86 -6.27
CA GLN A 130 3.46 17.08 -7.68
C GLN A 130 2.33 16.63 -8.63
N LEU A 131 1.39 15.82 -8.14
CA LEU A 131 0.21 15.37 -8.88
C LEU A 131 -0.99 16.32 -8.66
N PHE A 132 -0.89 17.26 -7.73
CA PHE A 132 -2.00 18.13 -7.39
C PHE A 132 -2.04 19.34 -8.32
N GLU A 133 -3.18 19.52 -8.94
CA GLU A 133 -3.50 20.76 -9.65
C GLU A 133 -4.24 21.71 -8.70
N PRO A 134 -3.93 23.01 -8.71
CA PRO A 134 -4.64 23.98 -7.88
C PRO A 134 -6.15 23.94 -8.09
N GLY A 135 -6.90 24.03 -7.01
CA GLY A 135 -8.37 24.04 -7.04
C GLY A 135 -9.05 22.68 -7.28
N LYS A 136 -8.29 21.58 -7.31
CA LYS A 136 -8.85 20.23 -7.41
C LYS A 136 -8.83 19.51 -6.08
N ASN A 137 -9.83 18.66 -5.86
CA ASN A 137 -9.94 17.79 -4.70
C ASN A 137 -9.52 16.37 -5.09
N TYR A 138 -8.69 15.76 -4.25
CA TYR A 138 -8.15 14.43 -4.47
C TYR A 138 -8.52 13.48 -3.32
N LEU A 139 -8.90 12.27 -3.67
CA LEU A 139 -9.06 11.18 -2.73
C LEU A 139 -7.96 10.15 -2.96
N TYR A 140 -6.98 10.13 -2.08
CA TYR A 140 -5.94 9.12 -2.11
C TYR A 140 -6.45 7.83 -1.46
N VAL A 141 -6.38 6.72 -2.19
CA VAL A 141 -6.91 5.43 -1.79
C VAL A 141 -5.80 4.38 -1.86
N ASP A 142 -5.42 3.82 -0.73
CA ASP A 142 -4.51 2.67 -0.66
C ASP A 142 -5.25 1.41 -0.22
N VAL A 143 -5.33 0.43 -1.10
CA VAL A 143 -6.01 -0.84 -0.83
C VAL A 143 -5.00 -1.89 -0.43
N GLY A 144 -4.92 -2.13 0.87
CA GLY A 144 -4.08 -3.14 1.49
C GLY A 144 -4.71 -4.54 1.54
N GLY A 145 -4.03 -5.44 2.24
CA GLY A 145 -4.57 -6.79 2.47
C GLY A 145 -5.59 -6.85 3.61
N GLY A 146 -5.46 -6.00 4.62
CA GLY A 146 -6.31 -6.01 5.80
C GLY A 146 -7.16 -4.76 6.00
N SER A 147 -6.74 -3.64 5.42
CA SER A 147 -7.40 -2.34 5.53
C SER A 147 -7.36 -1.59 4.21
N THR A 148 -8.13 -0.50 4.13
CA THR A 148 -8.11 0.49 3.06
C THR A 148 -8.01 1.86 3.70
N GLU A 149 -6.98 2.59 3.34
CA GLU A 149 -6.71 3.96 3.78
C GLU A 149 -7.27 4.93 2.76
N ILE A 150 -8.02 5.92 3.23
CA ILE A 150 -8.66 6.96 2.41
C ILE A 150 -8.32 8.33 2.98
N ASN A 151 -7.64 9.15 2.19
CA ASN A 151 -7.22 10.50 2.54
C ASN A 151 -7.83 11.51 1.57
N LEU A 152 -8.58 12.48 2.09
CA LEU A 152 -9.06 13.61 1.30
C LEU A 152 -8.04 14.75 1.35
N ILE A 153 -7.66 15.21 0.18
CA ILE A 153 -6.75 16.34 -0.01
C ILE A 153 -7.52 17.42 -0.81
N SER A 154 -7.63 18.59 -0.22
CA SER A 154 -8.26 19.74 -0.84
C SER A 154 -7.36 20.95 -0.65
N GLU A 155 -7.18 21.76 -1.71
CA GLU A 155 -6.28 22.92 -1.69
C GLU A 155 -4.83 22.58 -1.27
N GLY A 156 -4.38 21.37 -1.58
CA GLY A 156 -3.05 20.87 -1.20
C GLY A 156 -2.91 20.44 0.25
N GLU A 157 -3.97 20.49 1.06
CA GLU A 157 -3.97 20.14 2.48
C GLU A 157 -4.77 18.84 2.75
N LEU A 158 -4.30 18.06 3.70
CA LEU A 158 -5.01 16.88 4.20
C LEU A 158 -6.22 17.32 5.04
N LYS A 159 -7.43 17.16 4.51
CA LYS A 159 -8.68 17.54 5.21
C LYS A 159 -9.28 16.39 6.02
N SER A 160 -9.11 15.15 5.55
CA SER A 160 -9.63 13.96 6.23
C SER A 160 -8.73 12.77 5.98
N SER A 161 -8.56 11.94 6.99
CA SER A 161 -7.79 10.69 6.93
C SER A 161 -8.53 9.60 7.70
N ARG A 162 -8.80 8.48 7.02
CA ARG A 162 -9.53 7.34 7.58
C ARG A 162 -8.90 6.02 7.15
N SER A 163 -8.90 5.05 8.05
CA SER A 163 -8.55 3.65 7.76
C SER A 163 -9.74 2.77 8.08
N TYR A 164 -10.19 1.99 7.11
CA TYR A 164 -11.29 1.04 7.25
C TYR A 164 -10.75 -0.39 7.27
N ASN A 165 -11.29 -1.24 8.14
CA ASN A 165 -10.94 -2.67 8.20
C ASN A 165 -11.52 -3.45 7.01
N ILE A 166 -11.35 -2.92 5.81
CA ILE A 166 -11.74 -3.48 4.52
C ILE A 166 -10.49 -3.65 3.69
N GLY A 167 -10.03 -4.88 3.52
CA GLY A 167 -8.83 -5.19 2.75
C GLY A 167 -8.98 -6.50 2.00
N THR A 168 -8.17 -6.71 0.99
CA THR A 168 -8.34 -7.81 0.05
C THR A 168 -8.26 -9.21 0.68
N VAL A 169 -7.34 -9.42 1.63
CA VAL A 169 -7.20 -10.69 2.35
C VAL A 169 -8.33 -10.84 3.38
N ARG A 170 -8.70 -9.73 4.06
CA ARG A 170 -9.82 -9.74 5.01
C ARG A 170 -11.14 -10.05 4.32
N MET A 171 -11.38 -9.54 3.11
CA MET A 171 -12.56 -9.88 2.28
C MET A 171 -12.58 -11.36 1.92
N LEU A 172 -11.45 -11.91 1.46
CA LEU A 172 -11.33 -13.33 1.11
C LEU A 172 -11.54 -14.25 2.31
N SER A 173 -11.22 -13.79 3.52
CA SER A 173 -11.45 -14.52 4.77
C SER A 173 -12.87 -14.38 5.31
N GLY A 174 -13.75 -13.58 4.67
CA GLY A 174 -15.11 -13.31 5.15
C GLY A 174 -15.18 -12.49 6.45
N MET A 175 -14.09 -11.76 6.78
CA MET A 175 -13.93 -11.08 8.07
C MET A 175 -14.12 -9.56 8.00
N VAL A 176 -14.73 -9.07 6.91
CA VAL A 176 -15.16 -7.67 6.81
C VAL A 176 -16.54 -7.54 7.44
N LYS A 177 -16.64 -6.67 8.45
CA LYS A 177 -17.90 -6.36 9.12
C LYS A 177 -18.78 -5.45 8.27
N ASN A 178 -20.09 -5.61 8.35
CA ASN A 178 -21.03 -4.74 7.61
C ASN A 178 -20.95 -3.29 8.08
N GLU A 179 -20.78 -3.07 9.39
CA GLU A 179 -20.64 -1.74 9.99
C GLU A 179 -19.46 -0.96 9.40
N GLU A 180 -18.33 -1.63 9.10
CA GLU A 180 -17.18 -1.00 8.45
C GLU A 180 -17.50 -0.57 7.01
N LYS A 181 -18.28 -1.38 6.28
CA LYS A 181 -18.72 -1.03 4.92
C LYS A 181 -19.69 0.14 4.94
N GLU A 182 -20.67 0.10 5.81
CA GLU A 182 -21.65 1.16 5.97
C GLU A 182 -20.99 2.48 6.38
N GLN A 183 -20.01 2.42 7.29
CA GLN A 183 -19.25 3.60 7.69
C GLN A 183 -18.46 4.18 6.52
N MET A 184 -17.74 3.34 5.76
CA MET A 184 -16.99 3.80 4.57
C MET A 184 -17.95 4.43 3.54
N HIS A 185 -19.13 3.84 3.29
CA HIS A 185 -20.11 4.36 2.37
C HIS A 185 -20.61 5.75 2.80
N THR A 186 -21.01 5.87 4.07
CA THR A 186 -21.50 7.14 4.64
C THR A 186 -20.44 8.24 4.54
N ASP A 187 -19.19 7.93 4.93
CA ASP A 187 -18.10 8.89 4.88
C ASP A 187 -17.83 9.34 3.43
N LEU A 188 -17.81 8.42 2.46
CA LEU A 188 -17.61 8.75 1.04
C LEU A 188 -18.76 9.61 0.47
N GLU A 189 -19.99 9.36 0.87
CA GLU A 189 -21.14 10.17 0.44
C GLU A 189 -21.08 11.59 1.01
N VAL A 190 -20.63 11.76 2.24
CA VAL A 190 -20.38 13.08 2.83
C VAL A 190 -19.29 13.81 2.05
N LEU A 191 -18.15 13.16 1.80
CA LEU A 191 -17.05 13.75 1.05
C LEU A 191 -17.49 14.12 -0.39
N ALA A 192 -18.29 13.28 -1.04
CA ALA A 192 -18.81 13.57 -2.37
C ALA A 192 -19.73 14.81 -2.39
N LYS A 193 -20.54 15.02 -1.35
CA LYS A 193 -21.42 16.21 -1.26
C LYS A 193 -20.64 17.50 -1.03
N GLU A 194 -19.58 17.44 -0.24
CA GLU A 194 -18.84 18.63 0.19
C GLU A 194 -17.72 19.03 -0.79
N TYR A 195 -17.11 18.06 -1.48
CA TYR A 195 -15.87 18.26 -2.23
C TYR A 195 -15.93 17.86 -3.72
N ALA A 196 -17.12 17.55 -4.26
CA ALA A 196 -17.19 17.24 -5.70
C ALA A 196 -16.79 18.44 -6.57
N PRO A 197 -16.10 18.21 -7.70
CA PRO A 197 -15.62 16.94 -8.23
C PRO A 197 -14.37 16.41 -7.50
N ILE A 198 -14.32 15.11 -7.29
CA ILE A 198 -13.20 14.43 -6.62
C ILE A 198 -12.40 13.58 -7.63
N HIS A 199 -11.08 13.71 -7.62
CA HIS A 199 -10.16 12.89 -8.40
C HIS A 199 -9.54 11.82 -7.53
N ILE A 200 -9.60 10.53 -7.94
CA ILE A 200 -9.02 9.44 -7.16
C ILE A 200 -7.56 9.20 -7.56
N ILE A 201 -6.69 9.10 -6.57
CA ILE A 201 -5.32 8.60 -6.70
C ILE A 201 -5.26 7.23 -6.05
N GLY A 202 -5.03 6.18 -6.85
CA GLY A 202 -4.98 4.80 -6.38
C GLY A 202 -3.55 4.34 -6.09
N SER A 203 -3.33 3.79 -4.91
CA SER A 203 -2.07 3.24 -4.45
C SER A 203 -2.13 1.72 -4.26
N GLY A 204 -0.96 1.12 -4.22
CA GLY A 204 -0.79 -0.28 -3.94
C GLY A 204 -0.58 -1.17 -5.16
N GLY A 205 -0.10 -2.38 -4.87
CA GLY A 205 0.34 -3.29 -5.94
C GLY A 205 -0.79 -3.87 -6.80
N ASN A 206 -2.05 -3.86 -6.31
CA ASN A 206 -3.18 -4.41 -7.05
C ASN A 206 -3.69 -3.41 -8.09
N ILE A 207 -3.88 -2.14 -7.72
CA ILE A 207 -4.29 -1.11 -8.69
C ILE A 207 -3.23 -0.93 -9.79
N ASN A 208 -1.94 -0.97 -9.43
CA ASN A 208 -0.84 -0.96 -10.40
C ASN A 208 -0.89 -2.13 -11.38
N LYS A 209 -1.35 -3.31 -10.94
CA LYS A 209 -1.51 -4.47 -11.83
C LYS A 209 -2.77 -4.34 -12.67
N LEU A 210 -3.88 -3.87 -12.10
CA LEU A 210 -5.14 -3.61 -12.84
C LEU A 210 -4.89 -2.56 -13.94
N PHE A 211 -4.21 -1.47 -13.63
CA PHE A 211 -3.82 -0.47 -14.63
C PHE A 211 -3.00 -1.09 -15.77
N ARG A 212 -2.03 -1.98 -15.47
CA ARG A 212 -1.24 -2.64 -16.51
C ARG A 212 -2.06 -3.59 -17.36
N LEU A 213 -3.07 -4.26 -16.79
CA LEU A 213 -3.93 -5.22 -17.48
C LEU A 213 -5.02 -4.56 -18.32
N ALA A 214 -5.50 -3.38 -17.93
CA ALA A 214 -6.55 -2.69 -18.64
C ALA A 214 -6.11 -2.32 -20.08
N ASP A 215 -6.98 -2.58 -21.06
CA ASP A 215 -6.70 -2.28 -22.47
C ASP A 215 -6.74 -0.79 -22.75
N LYS A 216 -7.81 -0.13 -22.29
CA LYS A 216 -8.00 1.32 -22.46
C LYS A 216 -7.54 2.05 -21.20
N LYS A 217 -6.46 2.82 -21.32
CA LYS A 217 -5.86 3.64 -20.25
C LYS A 217 -5.03 4.75 -20.84
N ASP A 218 -4.90 5.85 -20.13
CA ASP A 218 -3.95 6.91 -20.48
C ASP A 218 -2.64 6.67 -19.73
N LYS A 219 -1.61 6.26 -20.46
CA LYS A 219 -0.27 6.01 -19.89
C LYS A 219 0.49 7.30 -19.58
N LYS A 220 0.19 8.41 -20.25
CA LYS A 220 0.86 9.70 -20.02
C LYS A 220 0.34 10.34 -18.74
N GLN A 221 -0.97 10.34 -18.56
CA GLN A 221 -1.63 10.86 -17.37
C GLN A 221 -1.75 9.82 -16.25
N LEU A 222 -1.25 8.59 -16.46
CA LEU A 222 -1.38 7.46 -15.54
C LEU A 222 -2.85 7.18 -15.14
N PHE A 223 -3.79 7.46 -16.03
CA PHE A 223 -5.22 7.43 -15.74
C PHE A 223 -5.88 6.11 -16.21
N LEU A 224 -6.60 5.48 -15.30
CA LEU A 224 -7.41 4.29 -15.51
C LEU A 224 -8.88 4.68 -15.49
N PRO A 225 -9.58 4.75 -16.64
CA PRO A 225 -11.01 5.01 -16.66
C PRO A 225 -11.81 3.97 -15.87
N LEU A 226 -12.86 4.39 -15.17
CA LEU A 226 -13.70 3.50 -14.37
C LEU A 226 -14.32 2.39 -15.22
N ALA A 227 -14.77 2.70 -16.45
CA ALA A 227 -15.30 1.71 -17.39
C ALA A 227 -14.27 0.61 -17.70
N SER A 228 -12.98 0.97 -17.88
CA SER A 228 -11.91 -0.01 -18.13
C SER A 228 -11.60 -0.85 -16.91
N LEU A 229 -11.70 -0.29 -15.70
CA LEU A 229 -11.59 -1.05 -14.45
C LEU A 229 -12.76 -2.04 -14.33
N GLN A 230 -13.98 -1.64 -14.69
CA GLN A 230 -15.15 -2.52 -14.70
C GLN A 230 -15.01 -3.66 -15.71
N ASP A 231 -14.47 -3.40 -16.89
CA ASP A 231 -14.29 -4.43 -17.93
C ASP A 231 -13.27 -5.47 -17.50
N ILE A 232 -12.11 -5.04 -16.98
CA ILE A 232 -11.10 -5.99 -16.48
C ILE A 232 -11.58 -6.73 -15.22
N TYR A 233 -12.36 -6.08 -14.36
CA TYR A 233 -12.97 -6.73 -13.21
C TYR A 233 -13.90 -7.86 -13.63
N ARG A 234 -14.85 -7.63 -14.57
CA ARG A 234 -15.75 -8.66 -15.09
C ARG A 234 -14.95 -9.85 -15.62
N THR A 235 -13.96 -9.57 -16.48
CA THR A 235 -13.09 -10.62 -17.03
C THR A 235 -12.39 -11.42 -15.93
N LEU A 236 -11.85 -10.76 -14.91
CA LEU A 236 -11.13 -11.45 -13.84
C LEU A 236 -12.07 -12.21 -12.90
N LYS A 237 -13.27 -11.66 -12.60
CA LYS A 237 -14.22 -12.25 -11.66
C LYS A 237 -14.72 -13.61 -12.14
N ASP A 238 -15.03 -13.72 -13.42
CA ASP A 238 -15.62 -14.93 -14.02
C ASP A 238 -14.60 -16.06 -14.24
N LEU A 239 -13.30 -15.77 -14.07
CA LEU A 239 -12.24 -16.76 -14.25
C LEU A 239 -11.83 -17.40 -12.93
N PRO A 240 -11.63 -18.74 -12.90
CA PRO A 240 -10.95 -19.42 -11.81
C PRO A 240 -9.55 -18.88 -11.57
N LYS A 241 -9.05 -19.00 -10.34
CA LYS A 241 -7.72 -18.50 -9.92
C LYS A 241 -6.59 -18.99 -10.85
N GLU A 242 -6.60 -20.26 -11.20
CA GLU A 242 -5.59 -20.90 -12.05
C GLU A 242 -5.59 -20.28 -13.44
N GLN A 243 -6.75 -19.96 -13.99
CA GLN A 243 -6.87 -19.29 -15.28
C GLN A 243 -6.39 -17.83 -15.22
N ARG A 244 -6.67 -17.11 -14.12
CA ARG A 244 -6.11 -15.77 -13.89
C ARG A 244 -4.57 -15.80 -13.87
N ILE A 245 -3.97 -16.81 -13.23
CA ILE A 245 -2.51 -17.00 -13.22
C ILE A 245 -2.00 -17.20 -14.64
N LYS A 246 -2.61 -18.12 -15.40
CA LYS A 246 -2.16 -18.52 -16.74
C LYS A 246 -2.33 -17.41 -17.77
N LEU A 247 -3.53 -16.82 -17.86
CA LEU A 247 -3.88 -15.85 -18.91
C LEU A 247 -3.29 -14.46 -18.65
N PHE A 248 -3.27 -13.98 -17.39
CA PHE A 248 -2.80 -12.65 -17.05
C PHE A 248 -1.41 -12.63 -16.42
N LYS A 249 -0.74 -13.79 -16.38
CA LYS A 249 0.60 -13.95 -15.77
C LYS A 249 0.64 -13.35 -14.36
N LEU A 250 -0.40 -13.64 -13.58
CA LEU A 250 -0.48 -13.21 -12.19
C LEU A 250 0.34 -14.14 -11.31
N LYS A 251 0.98 -13.58 -10.27
CA LYS A 251 1.54 -14.41 -9.21
C LYS A 251 0.40 -15.06 -8.42
N PRO A 252 0.55 -16.30 -7.91
CA PRO A 252 -0.50 -17.02 -7.18
C PRO A 252 -1.14 -16.22 -6.03
N ASP A 253 -0.31 -15.47 -5.29
CA ASP A 253 -0.70 -14.62 -4.17
C ASP A 253 -1.38 -13.31 -4.60
N ARG A 254 -1.45 -13.02 -5.89
CA ARG A 254 -2.16 -11.87 -6.45
C ARG A 254 -3.42 -12.27 -7.18
N ALA A 255 -3.47 -13.49 -7.71
CA ALA A 255 -4.60 -13.94 -8.53
C ALA A 255 -5.93 -14.03 -7.75
N ASP A 256 -5.89 -14.19 -6.44
CA ASP A 256 -7.06 -14.17 -5.57
C ASP A 256 -7.42 -12.76 -5.06
N VAL A 257 -6.44 -11.95 -4.68
CA VAL A 257 -6.66 -10.63 -4.09
C VAL A 257 -6.95 -9.53 -5.11
N ILE A 258 -6.73 -9.76 -6.41
CA ILE A 258 -6.90 -8.73 -7.44
C ILE A 258 -8.37 -8.37 -7.67
N VAL A 259 -9.28 -9.35 -7.55
CA VAL A 259 -10.73 -9.15 -7.70
C VAL A 259 -11.28 -8.32 -6.53
N PRO A 260 -11.07 -8.70 -5.26
CA PRO A 260 -11.45 -7.84 -4.13
C PRO A 260 -10.87 -6.43 -4.21
N ALA A 261 -9.63 -6.28 -4.68
CA ALA A 261 -9.05 -4.94 -4.84
C ALA A 261 -9.82 -4.11 -5.88
N ALA A 262 -10.16 -4.70 -7.02
CA ALA A 262 -10.97 -4.02 -8.02
C ALA A 262 -12.36 -3.63 -7.48
N GLU A 263 -12.99 -4.49 -6.68
CA GLU A 263 -14.27 -4.21 -6.02
C GLU A 263 -14.19 -2.98 -5.12
N ILE A 264 -13.18 -2.91 -4.25
CA ILE A 264 -12.98 -1.75 -3.36
C ILE A 264 -12.79 -0.47 -4.17
N PHE A 265 -11.90 -0.46 -5.17
CA PHE A 265 -11.66 0.73 -5.98
C PHE A 265 -12.91 1.17 -6.78
N MET A 266 -13.68 0.22 -7.31
CA MET A 266 -14.93 0.54 -8.01
C MET A 266 -15.98 1.10 -7.06
N GLU A 267 -16.11 0.54 -5.86
CA GLU A 267 -17.02 1.03 -4.83
C GLU A 267 -16.71 2.48 -4.46
N VAL A 268 -15.43 2.77 -4.14
CA VAL A 268 -14.99 4.14 -3.83
C VAL A 268 -15.27 5.07 -5.00
N ALA A 269 -14.88 4.70 -6.23
CA ALA A 269 -15.06 5.55 -7.41
C ALA A 269 -16.53 5.84 -7.69
N THR A 270 -17.41 4.86 -7.52
CA THR A 270 -18.85 5.02 -7.73
C THR A 270 -19.45 5.96 -6.69
N ARG A 271 -19.09 5.81 -5.41
CA ARG A 271 -19.62 6.64 -4.31
C ARG A 271 -19.24 8.11 -4.45
N VAL A 272 -18.02 8.40 -4.89
CA VAL A 272 -17.57 9.78 -5.10
C VAL A 272 -17.79 10.28 -6.54
N GLN A 273 -18.48 9.51 -7.36
CA GLN A 273 -18.82 9.82 -8.77
C GLN A 273 -17.58 10.15 -9.62
N ALA A 274 -16.45 9.48 -9.33
CA ALA A 274 -15.22 9.67 -10.11
C ALA A 274 -15.29 8.88 -11.42
N ASN A 275 -14.74 9.46 -12.48
CA ASN A 275 -14.72 8.85 -13.82
C ASN A 275 -13.55 7.86 -14.03
N GLY A 276 -12.60 7.79 -13.06
CA GLY A 276 -11.46 6.89 -13.11
C GLY A 276 -10.47 7.16 -11.98
N ILE A 277 -9.29 6.54 -12.09
CA ILE A 277 -8.28 6.50 -11.03
C ILE A 277 -6.91 6.87 -11.63
N ILE A 278 -6.22 7.81 -11.04
CA ILE A 278 -4.80 8.11 -11.32
C ILE A 278 -3.95 7.08 -10.58
N VAL A 279 -2.99 6.44 -11.28
CA VAL A 279 -2.19 5.32 -10.74
C VAL A 279 -0.68 5.62 -10.85
N PRO A 280 -0.10 6.40 -9.93
CA PRO A 280 1.28 6.88 -10.02
C PRO A 280 2.34 5.84 -9.65
N ALA A 281 1.97 4.61 -9.32
CA ALA A 281 2.85 3.51 -8.93
C ALA A 281 3.68 3.75 -7.65
N ILE A 282 3.16 4.53 -6.74
CA ILE A 282 3.68 4.78 -5.38
C ILE A 282 2.93 3.94 -4.33
N GLY A 283 3.44 3.87 -3.11
CA GLY A 283 2.81 3.14 -2.00
C GLY A 283 3.47 3.40 -0.66
N LEU A 284 2.97 2.74 0.39
CA LEU A 284 3.42 2.89 1.78
C LEU A 284 4.95 2.83 1.93
N SER A 285 5.62 1.89 1.25
CA SER A 285 7.08 1.78 1.33
C SER A 285 7.81 3.04 0.82
N ASP A 286 7.21 3.76 -0.13
CA ASP A 286 7.77 5.00 -0.67
C ASP A 286 7.66 6.10 0.40
N GLY A 287 6.49 6.28 1.03
CA GLY A 287 6.30 7.27 2.10
C GLY A 287 7.14 7.01 3.34
N ILE A 288 7.35 5.75 3.70
CA ILE A 288 8.28 5.40 4.80
C ILE A 288 9.67 5.94 4.52
N ILE A 289 10.19 5.81 3.29
CA ILE A 289 11.52 6.32 2.93
C ILE A 289 11.53 7.85 2.90
N ASP A 290 10.50 8.47 2.32
CA ASP A 290 10.42 9.92 2.19
C ASP A 290 10.34 10.59 3.57
N SER A 291 9.55 10.04 4.50
CA SER A 291 9.49 10.52 5.89
C SER A 291 10.83 10.33 6.63
N LEU A 292 11.51 9.19 6.40
CA LEU A 292 12.82 8.91 7.00
C LEU A 292 13.90 9.89 6.48
N TYR A 293 13.89 10.18 5.19
CA TYR A 293 14.79 11.14 4.57
C TYR A 293 14.59 12.56 5.11
N THR A 294 13.34 13.01 5.18
CA THR A 294 12.99 14.34 5.70
C THR A 294 13.46 14.50 7.14
N LYS A 295 13.21 13.50 7.99
CA LYS A 295 13.68 13.46 9.37
C LYS A 295 15.20 13.58 9.46
N ASN A 296 15.93 12.78 8.67
CA ASN A 296 17.39 12.76 8.72
C ASN A 296 18.01 14.06 8.17
N ARG A 297 17.36 14.73 7.20
CA ARG A 297 17.81 16.02 6.67
C ARG A 297 17.69 17.15 7.69
N GLN A 298 16.65 17.14 8.52
CA GLN A 298 16.48 18.12 9.60
C GLN A 298 17.56 18.04 10.68
N TRP A 299 18.18 16.88 10.88
CA TRP A 299 19.28 16.70 11.84
C TRP A 299 20.67 17.08 11.27
N MET A 300 20.77 17.35 9.96
CA MET A 300 22.02 17.74 9.30
C MET A 300 22.14 19.26 9.08
N GLN A 301 21.10 20.00 9.38
CA GLN A 301 21.08 21.48 9.42
C GLN A 301 21.25 21.98 10.86
#